data_f80845411ad0f1132d052d76b48fbee0
#
_entry.id   f80845411ad0f1132d052d76b48fbee0
#
_cell.length_a   1.000
_cell.length_b   1.000
_cell.length_c   1.000
_cell.angle_alpha   90.00
_cell.angle_beta   90.00
_cell.angle_gamma   90.00
#
_symmetry.space_group_name_H-M   'P 1'
#
loop_
_entity.id
_entity.type
_entity.pdbx_description
1 polymer ?
#
loop_
_entity_poly.entity_id
_entity_poly.type
_entity_poly.pdbx_seq_one_letter_code
_entity_poly.pdbx_strand_id
1 'polypeptide(L)'
;SLAKKSIPKSFPIASLIQPKQIIFEASDKIQIHGQLFLPTDYDTNKKYPALLYFHGGSRRQMLLSFHHRGYYHNAYAMNQFLANQNYIVLSVNYRSGIGYGMEFREAINYGANGASEYKDVIAAAKYLQSRNDVDQKRIGLWGGSYGGYLTAMGLARNSDIFAAGVDIHGAHDWNIIIKNFRPSYNPQAREDFAKKAYNSSPMAFVDNWKSPVLLIHGDDDRNVPFSESVDLAEALRKQNVYFEQLIFPDEVHGFLLHKNWVRSFEATYDFFERKMK
;
A
#
# COMPACT_ATOMS: atom_id res chain seq x y z
N SER A 1 9.62 -15.83 -27.15
CA SER A 1 9.98 -14.72 -26.26
C SER A 1 11.29 -14.08 -26.74
N LEU A 2 11.29 -12.78 -27.01
CA LEU A 2 12.49 -12.03 -27.46
C LEU A 2 13.59 -11.99 -26.39
N ALA A 3 13.23 -12.12 -25.12
CA ALA A 3 14.13 -12.01 -23.97
C ALA A 3 14.51 -13.36 -23.33
N LYS A 4 14.12 -14.49 -23.93
CA LYS A 4 14.34 -15.82 -23.32
C LYS A 4 15.81 -16.12 -23.00
N LYS A 5 16.73 -15.60 -23.81
CA LYS A 5 18.18 -15.77 -23.62
C LYS A 5 18.80 -14.83 -22.57
N SER A 6 18.06 -13.79 -22.16
CA SER A 6 18.52 -12.77 -21.21
C SER A 6 18.11 -13.07 -19.76
N ILE A 7 17.31 -14.12 -19.54
CA ILE A 7 16.89 -14.50 -18.21
C ILE A 7 18.06 -15.25 -17.53
N PRO A 8 18.57 -14.76 -16.38
CA PRO A 8 19.62 -15.47 -15.64
C PRO A 8 19.18 -16.89 -15.28
N LYS A 9 20.13 -17.84 -15.31
CA LYS A 9 19.82 -19.22 -14.89
C LYS A 9 19.34 -19.33 -13.43
N SER A 10 19.76 -18.40 -12.60
CA SER A 10 19.36 -18.29 -11.18
C SER A 10 18.00 -17.67 -10.98
N PHE A 11 17.33 -17.15 -12.02
CA PHE A 11 16.02 -16.55 -11.89
C PHE A 11 14.96 -17.61 -11.55
N PRO A 12 14.17 -17.46 -10.48
CA PRO A 12 13.33 -18.51 -9.92
C PRO A 12 12.01 -18.69 -10.69
N ILE A 13 12.09 -19.01 -11.99
CA ILE A 13 10.90 -19.15 -12.87
C ILE A 13 9.90 -20.16 -12.32
N ALA A 14 10.40 -21.26 -11.75
CA ALA A 14 9.56 -22.34 -11.23
C ALA A 14 8.74 -21.94 -9.98
N SER A 15 9.18 -20.91 -9.26
CA SER A 15 8.49 -20.39 -8.07
C SER A 15 7.52 -19.25 -8.39
N LEU A 16 7.40 -18.84 -9.66
CA LEU A 16 6.51 -17.75 -10.03
C LEU A 16 5.05 -18.23 -10.05
N ILE A 17 4.23 -17.52 -9.32
CA ILE A 17 2.79 -17.70 -9.25
C ILE A 17 2.14 -16.89 -10.36
N GLN A 18 1.23 -17.50 -11.12
CA GLN A 18 0.39 -16.77 -12.06
C GLN A 18 -0.77 -16.11 -11.31
N PRO A 19 -0.78 -14.79 -11.13
CA PRO A 19 -1.86 -14.13 -10.42
C PRO A 19 -3.16 -14.20 -11.21
N LYS A 20 -4.28 -14.35 -10.49
CA LYS A 20 -5.62 -14.37 -11.08
C LYS A 20 -6.20 -12.96 -11.05
N GLN A 21 -6.72 -12.49 -12.18
CA GLN A 21 -7.55 -11.30 -12.17
C GLN A 21 -8.84 -11.57 -11.41
N ILE A 22 -9.18 -10.65 -10.51
CA ILE A 22 -10.47 -10.63 -9.84
C ILE A 22 -11.10 -9.26 -9.99
N ILE A 23 -12.42 -9.20 -9.92
CA ILE A 23 -13.20 -7.98 -9.94
C ILE A 23 -14.18 -8.04 -8.76
N PHE A 24 -14.25 -6.98 -7.99
CA PHE A 24 -15.19 -6.81 -6.88
C PHE A 24 -15.76 -5.40 -6.87
N GLU A 25 -16.87 -5.20 -6.20
CA GLU A 25 -17.60 -3.95 -6.23
C GLU A 25 -17.36 -3.14 -4.96
N ALA A 26 -17.04 -1.85 -5.11
CA ALA A 26 -17.02 -0.90 -4.01
C ALA A 26 -18.45 -0.51 -3.59
N SER A 27 -18.57 0.13 -2.42
CA SER A 27 -19.88 0.50 -1.85
C SER A 27 -20.72 1.45 -2.72
N ASP A 28 -20.09 2.14 -3.65
CA ASP A 28 -20.69 3.05 -4.61
C ASP A 28 -20.78 2.48 -6.04
N LYS A 29 -20.74 1.13 -6.15
CA LYS A 29 -20.93 0.38 -7.38
C LYS A 29 -19.80 0.46 -8.40
N ILE A 30 -18.68 1.07 -8.06
CA ILE A 30 -17.49 1.06 -8.92
C ILE A 30 -16.86 -0.33 -8.88
N GLN A 31 -16.58 -0.89 -10.06
CA GLN A 31 -15.86 -2.16 -10.17
C GLN A 31 -14.38 -1.93 -9.97
N ILE A 32 -13.81 -2.66 -9.01
CA ILE A 32 -12.40 -2.59 -8.63
C ILE A 32 -11.70 -3.85 -9.12
N HIS A 33 -10.57 -3.66 -9.75
CA HIS A 33 -9.78 -4.74 -10.34
C HIS A 33 -8.62 -5.10 -9.42
N GLY A 34 -8.42 -6.39 -9.21
CA GLY A 34 -7.34 -6.92 -8.37
C GLY A 34 -6.60 -8.08 -9.02
N GLN A 35 -5.42 -8.33 -8.51
CA GLN A 35 -4.54 -9.44 -8.86
C GLN A 35 -4.37 -10.30 -7.62
N LEU A 36 -4.96 -11.48 -7.63
CA LEU A 36 -4.93 -12.42 -6.51
C LEU A 36 -3.79 -13.41 -6.70
N PHE A 37 -2.85 -13.41 -5.77
CA PHE A 37 -1.78 -14.40 -5.67
C PHE A 37 -2.17 -15.40 -4.57
N LEU A 38 -2.18 -16.66 -4.92
CA LEU A 38 -2.38 -17.76 -3.96
C LEU A 38 -1.04 -18.45 -3.70
N PRO A 39 -0.80 -19.00 -2.50
CA PRO A 39 0.39 -19.79 -2.22
C PRO A 39 0.68 -20.88 -3.25
N THR A 40 1.94 -21.24 -3.46
CA THR A 40 2.31 -22.32 -4.40
C THR A 40 1.70 -23.65 -3.97
N ASP A 41 1.74 -23.96 -2.66
CA ASP A 41 1.15 -25.17 -2.07
C ASP A 41 -0.22 -24.87 -1.48
N TYR A 42 -1.06 -24.17 -2.26
CA TYR A 42 -2.37 -23.74 -1.83
C TYR A 42 -3.32 -24.92 -1.55
N ASP A 43 -3.87 -24.95 -0.34
CA ASP A 43 -4.85 -25.93 0.13
C ASP A 43 -6.15 -25.21 0.53
N THR A 44 -7.26 -25.55 -0.11
CA THR A 44 -8.59 -24.96 0.14
C THR A 44 -9.14 -25.21 1.54
N ASN A 45 -8.59 -26.20 2.27
CA ASN A 45 -9.00 -26.55 3.63
C ASN A 45 -8.25 -25.76 4.71
N LYS A 46 -7.24 -24.96 4.32
CA LYS A 46 -6.47 -24.12 5.23
C LYS A 46 -6.95 -22.67 5.21
N LYS A 47 -6.72 -21.98 6.32
CA LYS A 47 -6.88 -20.53 6.41
C LYS A 47 -5.53 -19.86 6.41
N TYR A 48 -5.37 -18.90 5.52
CA TYR A 48 -4.14 -18.16 5.32
C TYR A 48 -4.26 -16.72 5.85
N PRO A 49 -3.18 -16.13 6.38
CA PRO A 49 -3.11 -14.69 6.52
C PRO A 49 -3.17 -14.05 5.13
N ALA A 50 -3.71 -12.85 5.04
CA ALA A 50 -3.85 -12.16 3.76
C ALA A 50 -3.26 -10.76 3.79
N LEU A 51 -2.75 -10.30 2.66
CA LEU A 51 -2.15 -8.98 2.50
C LEU A 51 -2.80 -8.25 1.33
N LEU A 52 -3.20 -7.00 1.57
CA LEU A 52 -3.58 -6.06 0.53
C LEU A 52 -2.35 -5.22 0.16
N TYR A 53 -2.06 -5.16 -1.12
CA TYR A 53 -1.05 -4.26 -1.67
C TYR A 53 -1.70 -3.14 -2.46
N PHE A 54 -1.27 -1.89 -2.21
CA PHE A 54 -1.67 -0.70 -2.96
C PHE A 54 -0.47 -0.06 -3.64
N HIS A 55 -0.59 0.18 -4.95
CA HIS A 55 0.46 0.86 -5.70
C HIS A 55 0.52 2.36 -5.39
N GLY A 56 1.65 2.99 -5.69
CA GLY A 56 1.79 4.43 -5.58
C GLY A 56 1.13 5.21 -6.72
N GLY A 57 1.23 6.51 -6.64
CA GLY A 57 0.96 7.36 -7.77
C GLY A 57 -0.23 8.27 -7.76
N SER A 58 -1.43 8.07 -7.70
CA SER A 58 -2.50 7.12 -7.92
C SER A 58 -2.65 6.66 -9.39
N ARG A 59 -2.32 7.51 -10.37
CA ARG A 59 -2.47 7.26 -11.82
C ARG A 59 -1.48 6.21 -12.33
N ARG A 60 -1.61 5.00 -11.82
CA ARG A 60 -0.83 3.79 -12.14
C ARG A 60 -1.76 2.60 -12.25
N GLN A 61 -1.19 1.47 -12.68
CA GLN A 61 -1.86 0.18 -12.76
C GLN A 61 -0.84 -0.91 -12.50
N MET A 62 -1.15 -1.87 -11.65
CA MET A 62 -0.39 -3.12 -11.57
C MET A 62 -0.86 -4.08 -12.65
N LEU A 63 0.07 -4.83 -13.21
CA LEU A 63 -0.15 -5.78 -14.31
C LEU A 63 -0.16 -7.22 -13.78
N LEU A 64 -0.79 -8.13 -14.50
CA LEU A 64 -0.77 -9.59 -14.20
C LEU A 64 0.61 -10.24 -14.46
N SER A 65 1.64 -9.42 -14.53
CA SER A 65 3.03 -9.80 -14.79
C SER A 65 3.97 -8.75 -14.20
N PHE A 66 5.28 -8.96 -14.33
CA PHE A 66 6.26 -7.93 -13.97
C PHE A 66 5.98 -6.62 -14.71
N HIS A 67 5.95 -5.55 -13.94
CA HIS A 67 5.71 -4.21 -14.46
C HIS A 67 6.98 -3.68 -15.17
N HIS A 68 6.83 -2.84 -16.19
CA HIS A 68 7.95 -2.25 -16.94
C HIS A 68 8.73 -1.17 -16.15
N ARG A 69 8.15 -0.62 -15.06
CA ARG A 69 8.81 0.34 -14.17
C ARG A 69 9.46 -0.36 -12.99
N GLY A 70 10.70 0.04 -12.64
CA GLY A 70 11.51 -0.52 -11.57
C GLY A 70 10.80 -0.66 -10.23
N TYR A 71 10.21 0.42 -9.75
CA TYR A 71 9.47 0.43 -8.48
C TYR A 71 8.38 -0.64 -8.41
N TYR A 72 7.56 -0.77 -9.44
CA TYR A 72 6.41 -1.66 -9.45
C TYR A 72 6.77 -3.10 -9.82
N HIS A 73 7.86 -3.35 -10.55
CA HIS A 73 8.33 -4.72 -10.72
C HIS A 73 8.93 -5.26 -9.42
N ASN A 74 9.57 -4.41 -8.60
CA ASN A 74 10.01 -4.78 -7.26
C ASN A 74 8.83 -5.14 -6.37
N ALA A 75 7.76 -4.34 -6.39
CA ALA A 75 6.53 -4.64 -5.65
C ALA A 75 5.85 -5.94 -6.14
N TYR A 76 5.84 -6.18 -7.45
CA TYR A 76 5.34 -7.45 -7.99
C TYR A 76 6.18 -8.64 -7.49
N ALA A 77 7.53 -8.51 -7.47
CA ALA A 77 8.41 -9.53 -6.93
C ALA A 77 8.16 -9.78 -5.44
N MET A 78 7.91 -8.72 -4.66
CA MET A 78 7.56 -8.85 -3.24
C MET A 78 6.22 -9.56 -3.05
N ASN A 79 5.19 -9.25 -3.85
CA ASN A 79 3.91 -9.96 -3.82
C ASN A 79 4.07 -11.46 -4.15
N GLN A 80 4.93 -11.80 -5.13
CA GLN A 80 5.31 -13.17 -5.45
C GLN A 80 5.97 -13.87 -4.25
N PHE A 81 6.92 -13.19 -3.62
CA PHE A 81 7.64 -13.71 -2.46
C PHE A 81 6.69 -13.96 -1.29
N LEU A 82 5.85 -12.99 -0.92
CA LEU A 82 4.88 -13.11 0.17
C LEU A 82 3.90 -14.27 -0.07
N ALA A 83 3.43 -14.44 -1.30
CA ALA A 83 2.55 -15.56 -1.63
C ALA A 83 3.28 -16.92 -1.48
N ASN A 84 4.57 -17.01 -1.86
CA ASN A 84 5.40 -18.18 -1.61
C ASN A 84 5.69 -18.42 -0.11
N GLN A 85 5.49 -17.41 0.74
CA GLN A 85 5.58 -17.51 2.21
C GLN A 85 4.21 -17.78 2.88
N ASN A 86 3.27 -18.35 2.12
CA ASN A 86 1.94 -18.73 2.61
C ASN A 86 1.02 -17.56 3.00
N TYR A 87 1.14 -16.41 2.33
CA TYR A 87 0.15 -15.34 2.37
C TYR A 87 -0.75 -15.40 1.13
N ILE A 88 -2.02 -15.14 1.29
CA ILE A 88 -2.87 -14.75 0.15
C ILE A 88 -2.63 -13.26 -0.08
N VAL A 89 -2.18 -12.88 -1.28
CA VAL A 89 -1.88 -11.47 -1.58
C VAL A 89 -2.86 -10.96 -2.63
N LEU A 90 -3.50 -9.84 -2.34
CA LEU A 90 -4.37 -9.12 -3.25
C LEU A 90 -3.77 -7.75 -3.58
N SER A 91 -3.24 -7.62 -4.79
CA SER A 91 -2.78 -6.35 -5.35
C SER A 91 -3.96 -5.61 -5.99
N VAL A 92 -4.26 -4.41 -5.50
CA VAL A 92 -5.48 -3.67 -5.85
C VAL A 92 -5.16 -2.53 -6.81
N ASN A 93 -5.86 -2.49 -7.94
CA ASN A 93 -5.93 -1.33 -8.82
C ASN A 93 -7.16 -0.51 -8.41
N TYR A 94 -6.95 0.46 -7.54
CA TYR A 94 -8.00 1.31 -6.98
C TYR A 94 -8.35 2.46 -7.93
N ARG A 95 -9.53 3.08 -7.73
CA ARG A 95 -9.97 4.25 -8.52
C ARG A 95 -8.92 5.37 -8.50
N SER A 96 -8.99 6.29 -9.43
CA SER A 96 -7.93 7.24 -9.80
C SER A 96 -6.70 6.61 -10.48
N GLY A 97 -6.61 5.28 -10.55
CA GLY A 97 -5.64 4.55 -11.37
C GLY A 97 -5.94 4.63 -12.87
N ILE A 98 -5.11 4.01 -13.69
CA ILE A 98 -5.25 3.98 -15.14
C ILE A 98 -5.59 2.57 -15.65
N GLY A 99 -6.06 2.48 -16.91
CA GLY A 99 -6.33 1.20 -17.58
C GLY A 99 -7.78 0.75 -17.55
N TYR A 100 -8.67 1.46 -16.83
CA TYR A 100 -10.08 1.09 -16.64
C TYR A 100 -11.07 2.19 -17.06
N GLY A 101 -10.65 3.07 -17.96
CA GLY A 101 -11.46 4.15 -18.52
C GLY A 101 -11.31 5.48 -17.78
N MET A 102 -11.91 6.52 -18.38
CA MET A 102 -11.78 7.89 -17.87
C MET A 102 -12.53 8.10 -16.56
N GLU A 103 -13.71 7.52 -16.40
CA GLU A 103 -14.51 7.65 -15.18
C GLU A 103 -13.78 7.07 -13.97
N PHE A 104 -13.09 5.96 -14.16
CA PHE A 104 -12.24 5.36 -13.13
C PHE A 104 -11.03 6.23 -12.80
N ARG A 105 -10.35 6.73 -13.84
CA ARG A 105 -9.16 7.57 -13.69
C ARG A 105 -9.48 8.94 -13.07
N GLU A 106 -10.58 9.56 -13.48
CA GLU A 106 -11.02 10.87 -12.99
C GLU A 106 -12.11 10.74 -11.93
N ALA A 107 -12.06 9.65 -11.14
CA ALA A 107 -13.00 9.42 -10.07
C ALA A 107 -13.13 10.67 -9.16
N ILE A 108 -14.35 11.04 -8.85
CA ILE A 108 -14.61 12.24 -8.04
C ILE A 108 -14.14 12.05 -6.60
N ASN A 109 -13.70 13.13 -5.98
CA ASN A 109 -13.35 13.19 -4.56
C ASN A 109 -12.21 12.25 -4.13
N TYR A 110 -11.28 11.88 -5.02
CA TYR A 110 -10.08 11.12 -4.62
C TYR A 110 -9.01 12.02 -3.97
N GLY A 111 -8.07 11.42 -3.26
CA GLY A 111 -6.95 12.09 -2.59
C GLY A 111 -7.43 13.18 -1.63
N ALA A 112 -6.81 14.33 -1.67
CA ALA A 112 -7.12 15.49 -0.84
C ALA A 112 -8.56 16.01 -0.96
N ASN A 113 -9.31 15.55 -1.97
CA ASN A 113 -10.68 15.99 -2.22
C ASN A 113 -11.75 15.13 -1.57
N GLY A 114 -11.39 14.18 -0.70
CA GLY A 114 -12.37 13.36 0.01
C GLY A 114 -12.05 11.88 0.10
N ALA A 115 -10.86 11.46 -0.33
CA ALA A 115 -10.36 10.09 -0.19
C ALA A 115 -11.34 9.00 -0.68
N SER A 116 -12.02 9.22 -1.83
CA SER A 116 -13.04 8.30 -2.32
C SER A 116 -12.50 6.89 -2.61
N GLU A 117 -11.21 6.76 -2.92
CA GLU A 117 -10.51 5.50 -3.12
C GLU A 117 -10.40 4.65 -1.84
N TYR A 118 -10.63 5.24 -0.68
CA TYR A 118 -10.74 4.48 0.57
C TYR A 118 -11.89 3.47 0.57
N LYS A 119 -12.96 3.74 -0.21
CA LYS A 119 -14.03 2.75 -0.43
C LYS A 119 -13.51 1.48 -1.09
N ASP A 120 -12.48 1.59 -1.92
CA ASP A 120 -11.87 0.46 -2.62
C ASP A 120 -10.99 -0.36 -1.67
N VAL A 121 -10.32 0.30 -0.71
CA VAL A 121 -9.58 -0.37 0.37
C VAL A 121 -10.53 -1.26 1.18
N ILE A 122 -11.68 -0.71 1.58
CA ILE A 122 -12.69 -1.46 2.35
C ILE A 122 -13.33 -2.57 1.50
N ALA A 123 -13.59 -2.31 0.22
CA ALA A 123 -14.13 -3.34 -0.67
C ALA A 123 -13.15 -4.51 -0.85
N ALA A 124 -11.86 -4.22 -0.99
CA ALA A 124 -10.81 -5.25 -1.06
C ALA A 124 -10.71 -6.07 0.23
N ALA A 125 -10.80 -5.41 1.40
CA ALA A 125 -10.83 -6.10 2.68
C ALA A 125 -12.07 -7.02 2.80
N LYS A 126 -13.26 -6.53 2.44
CA LYS A 126 -14.50 -7.33 2.43
C LYS A 126 -14.41 -8.52 1.47
N TYR A 127 -13.79 -8.33 0.30
CA TYR A 127 -13.54 -9.44 -0.62
C TYR A 127 -12.68 -10.51 0.04
N LEU A 128 -11.57 -10.15 0.70
CA LEU A 128 -10.75 -11.11 1.43
C LEU A 128 -11.51 -11.77 2.59
N GLN A 129 -12.28 -11.00 3.36
CA GLN A 129 -13.09 -11.52 4.46
C GLN A 129 -14.19 -12.49 3.99
N SER A 130 -14.71 -12.34 2.78
CA SER A 130 -15.72 -13.25 2.20
C SER A 130 -15.17 -14.60 1.77
N ARG A 131 -13.85 -14.75 1.71
CA ARG A 131 -13.18 -15.99 1.30
C ARG A 131 -13.07 -16.95 2.48
N ASN A 132 -13.38 -18.22 2.22
CA ASN A 132 -13.30 -19.28 3.23
C ASN A 132 -11.85 -19.65 3.60
N ASP A 133 -10.90 -19.37 2.69
CA ASP A 133 -9.48 -19.67 2.82
C ASP A 133 -8.65 -18.52 3.47
N VAL A 134 -9.29 -17.40 3.85
CA VAL A 134 -8.65 -16.29 4.54
C VAL A 134 -8.96 -16.33 6.04
N ASP A 135 -7.95 -16.13 6.87
CA ASP A 135 -8.13 -15.81 8.27
C ASP A 135 -8.47 -14.32 8.41
N GLN A 136 -9.73 -14.04 8.68
CA GLN A 136 -10.25 -12.67 8.77
C GLN A 136 -9.59 -11.81 9.86
N LYS A 137 -8.94 -12.43 10.85
CA LYS A 137 -8.22 -11.74 11.92
C LYS A 137 -6.77 -11.39 11.54
N ARG A 138 -6.29 -11.93 10.42
CA ARG A 138 -4.92 -11.76 9.93
C ARG A 138 -4.90 -11.16 8.53
N ILE A 139 -5.51 -9.98 8.37
CA ILE A 139 -5.46 -9.19 7.14
C ILE A 139 -4.54 -8.00 7.38
N GLY A 140 -3.48 -7.89 6.62
CA GLY A 140 -2.52 -6.78 6.66
C GLY A 140 -2.55 -5.92 5.40
N LEU A 141 -1.92 -4.76 5.50
CA LEU A 141 -1.81 -3.77 4.42
C LEU A 141 -0.34 -3.46 4.13
N TRP A 142 0.02 -3.27 2.87
CA TRP A 142 1.29 -2.66 2.54
C TRP A 142 1.24 -1.87 1.24
N GLY A 143 2.13 -0.90 1.13
CA GLY A 143 2.26 -0.10 -0.08
C GLY A 143 3.24 1.04 0.10
N GLY A 144 3.60 1.68 -1.01
CA GLY A 144 4.51 2.81 -0.99
C GLY A 144 3.90 4.07 -1.62
N SER A 145 4.34 5.25 -1.14
CA SER A 145 3.87 6.53 -1.64
C SER A 145 2.36 6.70 -1.43
N TYR A 146 1.59 6.88 -2.48
CA TYR A 146 0.12 6.85 -2.41
C TYR A 146 -0.41 5.52 -1.85
N GLY A 147 0.27 4.39 -2.09
CA GLY A 147 -0.06 3.10 -1.49
C GLY A 147 0.22 3.07 0.02
N GLY A 148 1.27 3.77 0.47
CA GLY A 148 1.55 4.01 1.89
C GLY A 148 0.46 4.85 2.54
N TYR A 149 0.01 5.92 1.87
CA TYR A 149 -1.16 6.69 2.28
C TYR A 149 -2.40 5.81 2.48
N LEU A 150 -2.73 4.92 1.53
CA LEU A 150 -3.88 4.03 1.66
C LEU A 150 -3.69 2.99 2.77
N THR A 151 -2.47 2.52 2.98
CA THR A 151 -2.09 1.67 4.11
C THR A 151 -2.35 2.38 5.44
N ALA A 152 -1.81 3.59 5.60
CA ALA A 152 -2.02 4.41 6.79
C ALA A 152 -3.50 4.75 7.01
N MET A 153 -4.26 5.08 5.94
CA MET A 153 -5.70 5.29 6.01
C MET A 153 -6.45 4.05 6.52
N GLY A 154 -6.07 2.86 6.05
CA GLY A 154 -6.66 1.61 6.52
C GLY A 154 -6.43 1.39 8.01
N LEU A 155 -5.19 1.53 8.46
CA LEU A 155 -4.82 1.34 9.86
C LEU A 155 -5.44 2.40 10.78
N ALA A 156 -5.48 3.67 10.34
CA ALA A 156 -6.04 4.75 11.14
C ALA A 156 -7.57 4.66 11.29
N ARG A 157 -8.27 4.18 10.26
CA ARG A 157 -9.74 4.18 10.25
C ARG A 157 -10.36 2.84 10.62
N ASN A 158 -9.67 1.73 10.35
CA ASN A 158 -10.21 0.38 10.55
C ASN A 158 -9.16 -0.58 11.12
N SER A 159 -8.55 -0.22 12.25
CA SER A 159 -7.70 -1.13 13.04
C SER A 159 -8.44 -2.39 13.53
N ASP A 160 -9.76 -2.40 13.48
CA ASP A 160 -10.60 -3.57 13.74
C ASP A 160 -10.57 -4.60 12.61
N ILE A 161 -10.30 -4.16 11.38
CA ILE A 161 -10.18 -5.03 10.20
C ILE A 161 -8.73 -5.43 9.94
N PHE A 162 -7.81 -4.46 10.05
CA PHE A 162 -6.44 -4.62 9.64
C PHE A 162 -5.51 -4.90 10.82
N ALA A 163 -4.92 -6.09 10.84
CA ALA A 163 -4.09 -6.56 11.94
C ALA A 163 -2.72 -5.87 12.02
N ALA A 164 -2.14 -5.48 10.89
CA ALA A 164 -0.83 -4.83 10.81
C ALA A 164 -0.65 -4.14 9.45
N GLY A 165 0.32 -3.23 9.35
CA GLY A 165 0.65 -2.61 8.07
C GLY A 165 2.12 -2.25 7.90
N VAL A 166 2.54 -2.13 6.63
CA VAL A 166 3.86 -1.62 6.26
C VAL A 166 3.67 -0.44 5.32
N ASP A 167 4.05 0.71 5.80
CA ASP A 167 3.95 1.99 5.11
C ASP A 167 5.34 2.42 4.63
N ILE A 168 5.53 2.42 3.32
CA ILE A 168 6.78 2.82 2.70
C ILE A 168 6.59 4.26 2.17
N HIS A 169 7.19 5.24 2.82
CA HIS A 169 7.14 6.66 2.47
C HIS A 169 5.74 7.18 2.07
N GLY A 170 4.73 6.83 2.87
CA GLY A 170 3.36 7.26 2.64
C GLY A 170 3.11 8.74 2.94
N ALA A 171 2.07 9.30 2.34
CA ALA A 171 1.57 10.62 2.65
C ALA A 171 0.58 10.55 3.82
N HIS A 172 0.74 11.41 4.83
CA HIS A 172 -0.07 11.37 6.05
C HIS A 172 -0.88 12.64 6.29
N ASP A 173 -0.45 13.79 5.73
CA ASP A 173 -1.22 15.04 5.66
C ASP A 173 -1.18 15.64 4.26
N TRP A 174 -2.31 15.67 3.58
CA TRP A 174 -2.42 16.24 2.23
C TRP A 174 -2.03 17.72 2.15
N ASN A 175 -2.15 18.49 3.22
CA ASN A 175 -1.71 19.89 3.21
C ASN A 175 -0.19 20.01 3.07
N ILE A 176 0.57 19.12 3.72
CA ILE A 176 2.03 19.06 3.61
C ILE A 176 2.42 18.66 2.18
N ILE A 177 1.80 17.60 1.66
CA ILE A 177 2.07 17.12 0.30
C ILE A 177 1.75 18.18 -0.74
N ILE A 178 0.60 18.85 -0.65
CA ILE A 178 0.22 19.92 -1.60
C ILE A 178 1.23 21.07 -1.52
N LYS A 179 1.63 21.47 -0.32
CA LYS A 179 2.62 22.55 -0.15
C LYS A 179 3.98 22.18 -0.70
N ASN A 180 4.39 20.91 -0.56
CA ASN A 180 5.65 20.41 -1.13
C ASN A 180 5.69 20.57 -2.66
N PHE A 181 4.59 20.18 -3.36
CA PHE A 181 4.50 20.31 -4.82
C PHE A 181 4.09 21.71 -5.31
N ARG A 182 3.49 22.53 -4.44
CA ARG A 182 3.03 23.89 -4.73
C ARG A 182 3.42 24.82 -3.59
N PRO A 183 4.65 25.34 -3.56
CA PRO A 183 5.13 26.19 -2.46
C PRO A 183 4.28 27.44 -2.19
N SER A 184 3.53 27.92 -3.20
CA SER A 184 2.57 29.02 -3.05
C SER A 184 1.25 28.63 -2.36
N TYR A 185 1.02 27.34 -2.07
CA TYR A 185 -0.16 26.91 -1.34
C TYR A 185 -0.16 27.45 0.09
N ASN A 186 -1.25 28.14 0.44
CA ASN A 186 -1.47 28.67 1.79
C ASN A 186 -2.77 28.10 2.35
N PRO A 187 -2.71 27.19 3.34
CA PRO A 187 -3.90 26.61 3.97
C PRO A 187 -4.84 27.64 4.59
N GLN A 188 -4.30 28.73 5.19
CA GLN A 188 -5.10 29.77 5.82
C GLN A 188 -5.91 30.59 4.79
N ALA A 189 -5.41 30.72 3.58
CA ALA A 189 -6.13 31.39 2.49
C ALA A 189 -7.14 30.47 1.80
N ARG A 190 -7.19 29.19 2.16
CA ARG A 190 -8.09 28.16 1.59
C ARG A 190 -8.60 27.21 2.66
N GLU A 191 -9.11 27.76 3.74
CA GLU A 191 -9.48 27.00 4.96
C GLU A 191 -10.42 25.81 4.69
N ASP A 192 -11.48 25.97 3.89
CA ASP A 192 -12.40 24.88 3.58
C ASP A 192 -11.72 23.73 2.86
N PHE A 193 -10.86 24.06 1.88
CA PHE A 193 -10.10 23.03 1.17
C PHE A 193 -9.04 22.39 2.06
N ALA A 194 -8.34 23.17 2.86
CA ALA A 194 -7.32 22.67 3.78
C ALA A 194 -7.91 21.72 4.83
N LYS A 195 -9.09 22.06 5.36
CA LYS A 195 -9.86 21.19 6.26
C LYS A 195 -10.30 19.90 5.54
N LYS A 196 -10.78 20.00 4.31
CA LYS A 196 -11.15 18.85 3.49
C LYS A 196 -9.94 17.94 3.22
N ALA A 197 -8.79 18.52 2.86
CA ALA A 197 -7.55 17.81 2.62
C ALA A 197 -7.05 17.08 3.87
N TYR A 198 -7.06 17.75 5.03
CA TYR A 198 -6.73 17.12 6.31
C TYR A 198 -7.69 15.97 6.64
N ASN A 199 -9.00 16.17 6.52
CA ASN A 199 -10.00 15.11 6.75
C ASN A 199 -9.94 13.95 5.74
N SER A 200 -9.17 14.11 4.67
CA SER A 200 -8.85 13.06 3.70
C SER A 200 -7.51 12.37 4.00
N SER A 201 -6.89 12.67 5.13
CA SER A 201 -5.55 12.23 5.51
C SER A 201 -5.57 11.26 6.69
N PRO A 202 -4.63 10.32 6.80
CA PRO A 202 -4.50 9.43 7.96
C PRO A 202 -4.41 10.17 9.29
N MET A 203 -3.69 11.30 9.33
CA MET A 203 -3.51 12.12 10.54
C MET A 203 -4.83 12.59 11.15
N ALA A 204 -5.88 12.77 10.37
CA ALA A 204 -7.21 13.13 10.87
C ALA A 204 -7.88 12.01 11.68
N PHE A 205 -7.39 10.79 11.60
CA PHE A 205 -7.97 9.59 12.22
C PHE A 205 -7.00 8.87 13.14
N VAL A 206 -5.83 9.44 13.40
CA VAL A 206 -4.76 8.80 14.19
C VAL A 206 -5.22 8.40 15.59
N ASP A 207 -6.19 9.11 16.17
CA ASP A 207 -6.76 8.79 17.48
C ASP A 207 -7.50 7.44 17.52
N ASN A 208 -7.90 6.91 16.38
CA ASN A 208 -8.54 5.59 16.27
C ASN A 208 -7.54 4.46 15.94
N TRP A 209 -6.29 4.81 15.65
CA TRP A 209 -5.28 3.85 15.22
C TRP A 209 -4.82 2.96 16.39
N LYS A 210 -4.84 1.64 16.19
CA LYS A 210 -4.43 0.63 17.18
C LYS A 210 -3.47 -0.42 16.63
N SER A 211 -3.53 -0.68 15.32
CA SER A 211 -2.77 -1.75 14.68
C SER A 211 -1.29 -1.40 14.57
N PRO A 212 -0.37 -2.35 14.78
CA PRO A 212 1.05 -2.12 14.61
C PRO A 212 1.41 -1.74 13.18
N VAL A 213 2.42 -0.88 13.01
CA VAL A 213 2.90 -0.44 11.70
C VAL A 213 4.43 -0.40 11.64
N LEU A 214 4.98 -0.78 10.49
CA LEU A 214 6.38 -0.53 10.12
C LEU A 214 6.41 0.65 9.14
N LEU A 215 7.12 1.71 9.52
CA LEU A 215 7.37 2.89 8.68
C LEU A 215 8.74 2.76 8.02
N ILE A 216 8.78 2.80 6.70
CA ILE A 216 10.04 2.72 5.92
C ILE A 216 10.18 4.00 5.10
N HIS A 217 11.30 4.73 5.22
CA HIS A 217 11.50 5.99 4.50
C HIS A 217 12.97 6.27 4.22
N GLY A 218 13.26 6.93 3.11
CA GLY A 218 14.54 7.55 2.84
C GLY A 218 14.52 9.01 3.29
N ASP A 219 15.57 9.50 3.95
CA ASP A 219 15.54 10.84 4.55
C ASP A 219 15.80 12.01 3.58
N ASP A 220 16.29 11.74 2.34
CA ASP A 220 16.33 12.71 1.23
C ASP A 220 15.14 12.57 0.25
N ASP A 221 14.01 12.06 0.72
CA ASP A 221 12.79 11.97 -0.10
C ASP A 221 12.20 13.38 -0.32
N ARG A 222 12.13 13.78 -1.60
CA ARG A 222 11.59 15.08 -2.02
C ARG A 222 10.20 15.00 -2.64
N ASN A 223 9.68 13.79 -2.81
CA ASN A 223 8.31 13.60 -3.28
C ASN A 223 7.33 13.56 -2.09
N VAL A 224 7.66 12.76 -1.09
CA VAL A 224 6.98 12.75 0.20
C VAL A 224 8.00 13.17 1.24
N PRO A 225 7.91 14.37 1.81
CA PRO A 225 8.89 14.84 2.77
C PRO A 225 9.05 13.89 3.95
N PHE A 226 10.28 13.66 4.39
CA PHE A 226 10.55 12.76 5.53
C PHE A 226 9.82 13.20 6.81
N SER A 227 9.48 14.47 6.95
CA SER A 227 8.64 14.99 8.03
C SER A 227 7.29 14.27 8.15
N GLU A 228 6.71 13.75 7.07
CA GLU A 228 5.48 12.95 7.10
C GLU A 228 5.63 11.73 8.02
N SER A 229 6.75 11.00 7.92
CA SER A 229 7.03 9.87 8.82
C SER A 229 7.38 10.29 10.23
N VAL A 230 8.02 11.46 10.41
CA VAL A 230 8.32 12.00 11.75
C VAL A 230 7.05 12.37 12.48
N ASP A 231 6.18 13.14 11.82
CA ASP A 231 4.91 13.61 12.40
C ASP A 231 3.98 12.43 12.73
N LEU A 232 3.88 11.43 11.83
CA LEU A 232 3.11 10.22 12.10
C LEU A 232 3.69 9.43 13.28
N ALA A 233 5.01 9.22 13.35
CA ALA A 233 5.64 8.51 14.45
C ALA A 233 5.40 9.20 15.81
N GLU A 234 5.43 10.53 15.85
CA GLU A 234 5.09 11.29 17.04
C GLU A 234 3.63 11.11 17.46
N ALA A 235 2.71 11.15 16.48
CA ALA A 235 1.30 10.94 16.73
C ALA A 235 1.01 9.52 17.25
N LEU A 236 1.59 8.50 16.63
CA LEU A 236 1.46 7.10 17.07
C LEU A 236 2.02 6.88 18.48
N ARG A 237 3.16 7.52 18.80
CA ARG A 237 3.74 7.46 20.16
C ARG A 237 2.81 8.07 21.21
N LYS A 238 2.17 9.19 20.90
CA LYS A 238 1.17 9.83 21.79
C LYS A 238 -0.05 8.93 22.03
N GLN A 239 -0.42 8.13 21.04
CA GLN A 239 -1.54 7.18 21.13
C GLN A 239 -1.13 5.81 21.70
N ASN A 240 0.15 5.61 22.07
CA ASN A 240 0.70 4.32 22.52
C ASN A 240 0.52 3.18 21.49
N VAL A 241 0.49 3.52 20.20
CA VAL A 241 0.45 2.54 19.12
C VAL A 241 1.85 1.98 18.88
N TYR A 242 1.94 0.66 18.72
CA TYR A 242 3.21 0.02 18.40
C TYR A 242 3.63 0.35 16.97
N PHE A 243 4.84 0.90 16.79
CA PHE A 243 5.43 1.10 15.48
C PHE A 243 6.93 0.80 15.49
N GLU A 244 7.44 0.43 14.33
CA GLU A 244 8.86 0.29 14.03
C GLU A 244 9.22 1.25 12.91
N GLN A 245 10.50 1.64 12.84
CA GLN A 245 11.02 2.53 11.79
C GLN A 245 12.25 1.91 11.15
N LEU A 246 12.29 1.95 9.82
CA LEU A 246 13.46 1.63 9.02
C LEU A 246 13.78 2.85 8.15
N ILE A 247 14.79 3.60 8.56
CA ILE A 247 15.21 4.83 7.86
C ILE A 247 16.45 4.51 7.04
N PHE A 248 16.44 4.96 5.79
CA PHE A 248 17.59 4.87 4.88
C PHE A 248 18.21 6.24 4.68
N PRO A 249 19.41 6.48 5.26
CA PRO A 249 20.13 7.74 5.04
C PRO A 249 20.46 7.95 3.56
N ASP A 250 20.32 9.21 3.11
CA ASP A 250 20.61 9.66 1.73
C ASP A 250 19.78 8.98 0.63
N GLU A 251 18.73 8.25 0.98
CA GLU A 251 17.84 7.63 0.00
C GLU A 251 16.65 8.53 -0.36
N VAL A 252 16.31 8.48 -1.63
CA VAL A 252 15.20 9.21 -2.24
C VAL A 252 13.94 8.36 -2.33
N HIS A 253 12.85 8.94 -2.86
CA HIS A 253 11.52 8.27 -2.97
C HIS A 253 11.52 6.90 -3.63
N GLY A 254 12.42 6.61 -4.54
CA GLY A 254 12.49 5.34 -5.27
C GLY A 254 13.72 4.51 -4.94
N PHE A 255 14.26 4.57 -3.74
CA PHE A 255 15.51 3.96 -3.28
C PHE A 255 16.50 3.66 -4.42
N LEU A 256 17.62 4.37 -4.44
CA LEU A 256 18.63 4.24 -5.49
C LEU A 256 19.41 2.94 -5.40
N LEU A 257 19.64 2.47 -4.18
CA LEU A 257 20.47 1.29 -3.94
C LEU A 257 19.61 0.02 -3.86
N HIS A 258 19.92 -0.96 -4.71
CA HIS A 258 19.25 -2.26 -4.69
C HIS A 258 19.26 -2.93 -3.32
N LYS A 259 20.37 -2.85 -2.57
CA LYS A 259 20.48 -3.40 -1.21
C LYS A 259 19.42 -2.83 -0.25
N ASN A 260 19.00 -1.57 -0.43
CA ASN A 260 17.99 -0.93 0.41
C ASN A 260 16.58 -1.43 0.06
N TRP A 261 16.31 -1.75 -1.22
CA TRP A 261 15.10 -2.48 -1.61
C TRP A 261 15.03 -3.86 -0.96
N VAL A 262 16.13 -4.64 -1.01
CA VAL A 262 16.18 -5.96 -0.38
C VAL A 262 15.93 -5.84 1.12
N ARG A 263 16.66 -4.95 1.81
CA ARG A 263 16.48 -4.72 3.25
C ARG A 263 15.08 -4.26 3.62
N SER A 264 14.46 -3.41 2.79
CA SER A 264 13.07 -2.98 2.97
C SER A 264 12.10 -4.17 2.91
N PHE A 265 12.29 -5.09 1.97
CA PHE A 265 11.43 -6.26 1.79
C PHE A 265 11.67 -7.33 2.86
N GLU A 266 12.92 -7.54 3.28
CA GLU A 266 13.24 -8.40 4.42
C GLU A 266 12.56 -7.89 5.71
N ALA A 267 12.67 -6.59 5.98
CA ALA A 267 12.02 -5.98 7.13
C ALA A 267 10.47 -6.06 7.03
N THR A 268 9.91 -5.89 5.84
CA THR A 268 8.47 -6.04 5.58
C THR A 268 8.00 -7.45 5.89
N TYR A 269 8.71 -8.46 5.40
CA TYR A 269 8.38 -9.87 5.65
C TYR A 269 8.51 -10.22 7.14
N ASP A 270 9.64 -9.89 7.76
CA ASP A 270 9.89 -10.12 9.18
C ASP A 270 8.83 -9.47 10.08
N PHE A 271 8.44 -8.24 9.75
CA PHE A 271 7.37 -7.55 10.48
C PHE A 271 6.03 -8.28 10.40
N PHE A 272 5.61 -8.72 9.22
CA PHE A 272 4.36 -9.47 9.07
C PHE A 272 4.43 -10.85 9.74
N GLU A 273 5.56 -11.55 9.69
CA GLU A 273 5.75 -12.81 10.42
C GLU A 273 5.54 -12.63 11.92
N ARG A 274 6.12 -11.59 12.51
CA ARG A 274 6.00 -11.31 13.96
C ARG A 274 4.63 -10.77 14.39
N LYS A 275 3.89 -10.11 13.47
CA LYS A 275 2.63 -9.44 13.83
C LYS A 275 1.38 -10.17 13.36
N MET A 276 1.51 -11.10 12.40
CA MET A 276 0.36 -11.77 11.79
C MET A 276 0.42 -13.30 11.84
N LYS A 277 1.53 -13.89 12.26
CA LYS A 277 1.65 -15.33 12.50
C LYS A 277 1.90 -15.60 13.98
#